data_ce78eef3f7182345715f558f2e9b2dee
#
_entry.id   ce78eef3f7182345715f558f2e9b2dee
#
_cell.length_a   1.000
_cell.length_b   1.000
_cell.length_c   1.000
_cell.angle_alpha   90.00
_cell.angle_beta   90.00
_cell.angle_gamma   90.00
#
_symmetry.space_group_name_H-M   'P 1'
#
loop_
_entity.id
_entity.type
_entity.pdbx_description
1 polymer ?
#
loop_
_entity_poly.entity_id
_entity_poly.type
_entity_poly.pdbx_seq_one_letter_code
_entity_poly.pdbx_strand_id
1 'polypeptide(L)'
;MRRLFVVLSLFVVAKAFGQEDDRKNTIYLNFTNRVIFNDAFIIGYERVLKPNRTFTVNIGTISLPRFTDKSNNDSVQLLGGSGNKGFHFSADYRFYLSKENKYEAPRGVYLGPYYAFNYAERANQWNLNTSTFTGGVNTKMSLSIHTVGLQFGYQFVVWDRLALDFALLGPGLGVYNIKASINTNLSEDQKELFYEKLNSFMAEKIPGYDRVIDEGEFNNKGSTNTTSFGYRYMINIGYRF
;
A
#
# COMPACT_ATOMS: atom_id res chain seq x y z
N MET A 1 -6.85 -15.41 20.09
CA MET A 1 -5.90 -15.64 21.19
C MET A 1 -4.50 -16.05 20.70
N ARG A 2 -4.32 -17.00 19.78
CA ARG A 2 -3.00 -17.44 19.29
C ARG A 2 -2.13 -16.32 18.64
N ARG A 3 -2.74 -15.33 17.98
CA ARG A 3 -2.03 -14.22 17.35
C ARG A 3 -1.55 -13.14 18.34
N LEU A 4 -2.18 -13.03 19.49
CA LEU A 4 -1.78 -12.11 20.57
C LEU A 4 -0.52 -12.62 21.29
N PHE A 5 -0.36 -13.93 21.43
CA PHE A 5 0.80 -14.56 22.04
C PHE A 5 2.09 -14.38 21.21
N VAL A 6 2.00 -14.39 19.88
CA VAL A 6 3.16 -14.18 18.99
C VAL A 6 3.66 -12.73 19.09
N VAL A 7 2.76 -11.76 19.19
CA VAL A 7 3.14 -10.35 19.39
C VAL A 7 3.77 -10.14 20.77
N LEU A 8 3.24 -10.77 21.81
CA LEU A 8 3.77 -10.68 23.16
C LEU A 8 5.15 -11.34 23.30
N SER A 9 5.39 -12.46 22.60
CA SER A 9 6.69 -13.15 22.61
C SER A 9 7.79 -12.35 21.89
N LEU A 10 7.46 -11.60 20.84
CA LEU A 10 8.38 -10.66 20.17
C LEU A 10 8.82 -9.53 21.11
N PHE A 11 7.93 -9.04 21.98
CA PHE A 11 8.29 -8.02 22.99
C PHE A 11 9.21 -8.55 24.11
N VAL A 12 9.12 -9.84 24.44
CA VAL A 12 9.98 -10.45 25.48
C VAL A 12 11.41 -10.68 24.96
N VAL A 13 11.56 -11.07 23.69
CA VAL A 13 12.88 -11.26 23.06
C VAL A 13 13.63 -9.92 22.93
N ALA A 14 12.93 -8.81 22.74
CA ALA A 14 13.54 -7.48 22.65
C ALA A 14 14.19 -7.00 23.96
N LYS A 15 13.79 -7.54 25.12
CA LYS A 15 14.43 -7.22 26.43
C LYS A 15 15.77 -7.89 26.66
N ALA A 16 16.10 -8.96 25.96
CA ALA A 16 17.31 -9.76 26.19
C ALA A 16 18.59 -9.14 25.60
N PHE A 17 18.49 -8.10 24.76
CA PHE A 17 19.62 -7.49 24.08
C PHE A 17 19.94 -6.04 24.52
N GLY A 18 19.40 -5.58 25.65
CA GLY A 18 19.49 -4.20 26.07
C GLY A 18 20.33 -3.98 27.33
N GLN A 19 21.64 -4.00 27.22
CA GLN A 19 22.53 -3.31 28.16
C GLN A 19 23.41 -2.35 27.37
N GLU A 20 23.02 -1.11 27.38
CA GLU A 20 23.68 0.19 27.29
C GLU A 20 22.68 1.22 26.77
N ASP A 21 22.73 2.45 27.24
CA ASP A 21 21.74 3.52 27.08
C ASP A 21 21.58 4.05 25.63
N ASP A 22 21.94 3.26 24.66
CA ASP A 22 21.97 3.58 23.24
C ASP A 22 20.85 2.82 22.50
N ARG A 23 19.59 3.18 22.83
CA ARG A 23 18.40 2.63 22.17
C ARG A 23 18.33 3.04 20.70
N LYS A 24 19.00 2.28 19.85
CA LYS A 24 19.13 2.57 18.42
C LYS A 24 18.06 1.94 17.55
N ASN A 25 17.19 1.13 18.14
CA ASN A 25 16.23 0.34 17.38
C ASN A 25 14.80 0.72 17.75
N THR A 26 13.90 0.72 16.78
CA THR A 26 12.46 0.91 16.98
C THR A 26 11.69 -0.08 16.12
N ILE A 27 10.72 -0.77 16.71
CA ILE A 27 9.73 -1.56 15.98
C ILE A 27 8.46 -0.75 15.90
N TYR A 28 7.83 -0.70 14.72
CA TYR A 28 6.61 0.05 14.43
C TYR A 28 5.45 -0.85 14.06
N LEU A 29 4.26 -0.38 14.40
CA LEU A 29 3.00 -0.78 13.80
C LEU A 29 2.46 0.41 12.98
N ASN A 30 2.15 0.18 11.71
CA ASN A 30 1.57 1.19 10.85
C ASN A 30 0.05 1.25 11.01
N PHE A 31 -0.47 2.45 11.27
CA PHE A 31 -1.91 2.67 11.45
C PHE A 31 -2.60 3.21 10.19
N THR A 32 -1.91 3.95 9.34
CA THR A 32 -2.49 4.58 8.15
C THR A 32 -3.12 3.56 7.22
N ASN A 33 -2.37 2.51 6.92
CA ASN A 33 -2.87 1.50 5.98
C ASN A 33 -4.06 0.72 6.53
N ARG A 34 -4.22 0.65 7.85
CA ARG A 34 -5.39 0.03 8.48
C ARG A 34 -6.64 0.89 8.35
N VAL A 35 -6.49 2.21 8.28
CA VAL A 35 -7.60 3.14 8.05
C VAL A 35 -8.01 3.17 6.58
N ILE A 36 -7.04 3.10 5.67
CA ILE A 36 -7.27 3.16 4.21
C ILE A 36 -7.67 1.79 3.65
N PHE A 37 -7.03 0.71 4.13
CA PHE A 37 -7.25 -0.67 3.69
C PHE A 37 -7.71 -1.50 4.88
N ASN A 38 -8.95 -1.95 4.88
CA ASN A 38 -9.59 -2.63 6.01
C ASN A 38 -8.80 -3.84 6.56
N ASP A 39 -8.00 -4.50 5.74
CA ASP A 39 -7.28 -5.73 6.09
C ASP A 39 -5.75 -5.56 6.03
N ALA A 40 -5.22 -4.32 6.09
CA ALA A 40 -3.79 -4.09 6.05
C ALA A 40 -3.14 -4.29 7.43
N PHE A 41 -2.00 -4.98 7.43
CA PHE A 41 -1.14 -5.14 8.60
C PHE A 41 0.31 -4.97 8.20
N ILE A 42 0.93 -3.86 8.63
CA ILE A 42 2.32 -3.52 8.28
C ILE A 42 3.09 -3.28 9.56
N ILE A 43 4.24 -3.93 9.67
CA ILE A 43 5.23 -3.74 10.72
C ILE A 43 6.46 -3.07 10.13
N GLY A 44 7.10 -2.21 10.92
CA GLY A 44 8.31 -1.50 10.56
C GLY A 44 9.44 -1.72 11.54
N TYR A 45 10.65 -1.56 11.06
CA TYR A 45 11.85 -1.53 11.88
C TYR A 45 12.71 -0.34 11.48
N GLU A 46 13.12 0.45 12.46
CA GLU A 46 14.02 1.58 12.28
C GLU A 46 15.31 1.36 13.08
N ARG A 47 16.44 1.70 12.46
CA ARG A 47 17.76 1.70 13.07
C ARG A 47 18.37 3.09 13.00
N VAL A 48 18.79 3.62 14.15
CA VAL A 48 19.64 4.82 14.22
C VAL A 48 21.06 4.43 13.77
N LEU A 49 21.55 5.06 12.71
CA LEU A 49 22.87 4.81 12.13
C LEU A 49 23.89 5.85 12.59
N LYS A 50 23.43 7.10 12.72
CA LYS A 50 24.23 8.25 13.18
C LYS A 50 23.34 9.20 14.00
N PRO A 51 23.89 10.16 14.74
CA PRO A 51 23.11 11.10 15.55
C PRO A 51 21.98 11.83 14.80
N ASN A 52 22.07 11.91 13.46
CA ASN A 52 21.09 12.60 12.64
C ASN A 52 20.57 11.74 11.48
N ARG A 53 20.75 10.42 11.51
CA ARG A 53 20.36 9.53 10.38
C ARG A 53 19.78 8.22 10.87
N THR A 54 18.68 7.81 10.24
CA THR A 54 18.10 6.48 10.44
C THR A 54 17.81 5.80 9.11
N PHE A 55 17.66 4.49 9.18
CA PHE A 55 17.18 3.66 8.10
C PHE A 55 15.97 2.87 8.59
N THR A 56 14.89 2.89 7.80
CA THR A 56 13.63 2.23 8.15
C THR A 56 13.24 1.24 7.07
N VAL A 57 12.73 0.08 7.47
CA VAL A 57 12.15 -0.92 6.58
C VAL A 57 10.75 -1.27 7.10
N ASN A 58 9.78 -1.39 6.20
CA ASN A 58 8.43 -1.81 6.53
C ASN A 58 8.02 -2.98 5.64
N ILE A 59 7.37 -3.98 6.21
CA ILE A 59 6.81 -5.13 5.50
C ILE A 59 5.43 -5.45 6.04
N GLY A 60 4.57 -5.99 5.19
CA GLY A 60 3.24 -6.38 5.66
C GLY A 60 2.32 -6.87 4.56
N THR A 61 1.09 -7.07 4.96
CA THR A 61 0.00 -7.46 4.07
C THR A 61 -0.88 -6.25 3.79
N ILE A 62 -1.36 -6.17 2.56
CA ILE A 62 -2.36 -5.21 2.11
C ILE A 62 -3.44 -5.95 1.33
N SER A 63 -4.56 -5.29 1.08
CA SER A 63 -5.62 -5.83 0.24
C SER A 63 -6.21 -4.75 -0.65
N LEU A 64 -6.70 -5.12 -1.82
CA LEU A 64 -7.42 -4.18 -2.68
C LEU A 64 -8.73 -3.75 -2.01
N PRO A 65 -9.14 -2.48 -2.17
CA PRO A 65 -10.43 -2.02 -1.69
C PRO A 65 -11.56 -2.91 -2.21
N ARG A 66 -12.58 -3.11 -1.39
CA ARG A 66 -13.80 -3.81 -1.81
C ARG A 66 -14.67 -2.81 -2.55
N PHE A 67 -14.76 -2.97 -3.84
CA PHE A 67 -15.76 -2.24 -4.62
C PHE A 67 -17.11 -2.90 -4.39
N THR A 68 -18.11 -2.12 -4.02
CA THR A 68 -19.50 -2.54 -3.99
C THR A 68 -20.22 -1.80 -5.09
N ASP A 69 -20.70 -2.53 -6.07
CA ASP A 69 -21.57 -1.96 -7.07
C ASP A 69 -23.02 -1.98 -6.59
N LYS A 70 -23.65 -0.81 -6.58
CA LYS A 70 -25.05 -0.62 -6.25
C LYS A 70 -25.87 -0.21 -7.47
N SER A 71 -25.23 -0.12 -8.65
CA SER A 71 -25.92 0.28 -9.87
C SER A 71 -26.68 -0.91 -10.48
N ASN A 72 -27.98 -0.76 -10.63
CA ASN A 72 -28.84 -1.79 -11.23
C ASN A 72 -28.95 -1.70 -12.76
N ASN A 73 -28.24 -0.73 -13.38
CA ASN A 73 -28.42 -0.42 -14.81
C ASN A 73 -27.16 -0.55 -15.67
N ASP A 74 -26.03 -0.99 -15.11
CA ASP A 74 -24.79 -1.06 -15.86
C ASP A 74 -24.66 -2.38 -16.62
N SER A 75 -24.13 -2.29 -17.83
CA SER A 75 -23.85 -3.47 -18.69
C SER A 75 -22.81 -4.42 -18.02
N VAL A 76 -22.05 -3.94 -17.04
CA VAL A 76 -21.10 -4.73 -16.25
C VAL A 76 -21.37 -4.46 -14.78
N GLN A 77 -21.74 -5.49 -14.04
CA GLN A 77 -21.99 -5.43 -12.59
C GLN A 77 -21.00 -6.30 -11.84
N LEU A 78 -20.39 -5.76 -10.79
CA LEU A 78 -19.57 -6.53 -9.87
C LEU A 78 -20.46 -7.28 -8.88
N LEU A 79 -20.57 -8.59 -9.02
CA LEU A 79 -21.35 -9.45 -8.13
C LEU A 79 -20.63 -9.73 -6.81
N GLY A 80 -19.31 -9.77 -6.85
CA GLY A 80 -18.50 -10.04 -5.66
C GLY A 80 -17.03 -10.31 -5.99
N GLY A 81 -16.26 -10.60 -4.97
CA GLY A 81 -14.85 -10.97 -5.13
C GLY A 81 -14.33 -11.72 -3.92
N SER A 82 -13.34 -12.56 -4.16
CA SER A 82 -12.68 -13.41 -3.15
C SER A 82 -11.16 -13.40 -3.33
N GLY A 83 -10.45 -14.02 -2.37
CA GLY A 83 -9.01 -14.24 -2.50
C GLY A 83 -8.18 -12.96 -2.52
N ASN A 84 -8.62 -11.93 -1.80
CA ASN A 84 -7.90 -10.66 -1.70
C ASN A 84 -6.58 -10.87 -0.93
N LYS A 85 -5.46 -10.84 -1.65
CA LYS A 85 -4.11 -11.03 -1.11
C LYS A 85 -3.21 -9.92 -1.62
N GLY A 86 -2.32 -9.45 -0.76
CA GLY A 86 -1.33 -8.47 -1.18
C GLY A 86 -0.19 -8.36 -0.18
N PHE A 87 0.87 -7.73 -0.65
CA PHE A 87 2.13 -7.55 0.06
C PHE A 87 2.60 -6.10 -0.07
N HIS A 88 3.10 -5.58 1.03
CA HIS A 88 3.74 -4.26 1.09
C HIS A 88 5.19 -4.43 1.55
N PHE A 89 6.07 -3.72 0.86
CA PHE A 89 7.46 -3.50 1.27
C PHE A 89 7.80 -2.04 1.08
N SER A 90 8.47 -1.41 2.05
CA SER A 90 9.09 -0.12 1.82
C SER A 90 10.37 0.04 2.62
N ALA A 91 11.26 0.87 2.11
CA ALA A 91 12.49 1.28 2.79
C ALA A 91 12.68 2.78 2.63
N ASP A 92 13.18 3.42 3.67
CA ASP A 92 13.51 4.84 3.66
C ASP A 92 14.77 5.14 4.46
N TYR A 93 15.50 6.14 4.00
CA TYR A 93 16.65 6.70 4.67
C TYR A 93 16.33 8.12 5.11
N ARG A 94 16.46 8.40 6.41
CA ARG A 94 16.01 9.66 7.02
C ARG A 94 17.18 10.50 7.46
N PHE A 95 17.13 11.78 7.13
CA PHE A 95 18.05 12.81 7.59
C PHE A 95 17.30 13.71 8.58
N TYR A 96 17.62 13.62 9.86
CA TYR A 96 17.08 14.49 10.88
C TYR A 96 17.79 15.84 10.83
N LEU A 97 17.01 16.93 10.83
CA LEU A 97 17.51 18.29 10.65
C LEU A 97 18.14 18.80 11.97
N SER A 98 19.44 18.64 12.12
CA SER A 98 20.17 18.92 13.39
C SER A 98 20.05 20.36 13.87
N LYS A 99 19.84 21.34 12.97
CA LYS A 99 19.64 22.74 13.31
C LYS A 99 18.25 23.04 13.86
N GLU A 100 17.26 22.28 13.39
CA GLU A 100 15.83 22.46 13.73
C GLU A 100 15.40 21.58 14.90
N ASN A 101 16.12 20.48 15.14
CA ASN A 101 15.82 19.53 16.19
C ASN A 101 16.66 19.78 17.44
N LYS A 102 15.97 19.83 18.58
CA LYS A 102 16.62 19.93 19.90
C LYS A 102 17.35 18.64 20.30
N TYR A 103 16.93 17.51 19.76
CA TYR A 103 17.42 16.17 20.13
C TYR A 103 17.99 15.45 18.91
N GLU A 104 18.85 14.47 19.17
CA GLU A 104 19.35 13.56 18.15
C GLU A 104 18.27 12.61 17.63
N ALA A 105 18.56 11.98 16.47
CA ALA A 105 17.69 10.94 15.90
C ALA A 105 17.38 9.84 16.94
N PRO A 106 16.18 9.32 16.93
CA PRO A 106 15.10 9.51 15.96
C PRO A 106 14.04 10.54 16.42
N ARG A 107 14.41 11.67 16.96
CA ARG A 107 13.48 12.71 17.42
C ARG A 107 13.50 13.94 16.51
N GLY A 108 12.31 14.43 16.15
CA GLY A 108 12.16 15.70 15.47
C GLY A 108 11.83 15.57 13.99
N VAL A 109 12.06 16.67 13.28
CA VAL A 109 11.82 16.80 11.84
C VAL A 109 12.85 16.01 11.05
N TYR A 110 12.39 15.27 10.06
CA TYR A 110 13.25 14.57 9.11
C TYR A 110 12.78 14.73 7.67
N LEU A 111 13.71 14.54 6.75
CA LEU A 111 13.45 14.38 5.33
C LEU A 111 14.32 13.23 4.78
N GLY A 112 13.92 12.65 3.66
CA GLY A 112 14.74 11.62 3.03
C GLY A 112 14.07 10.87 1.90
N PRO A 113 14.86 10.14 1.09
CA PRO A 113 14.33 9.31 0.03
C PRO A 113 13.61 8.08 0.59
N TYR A 114 12.62 7.62 -0.16
CA TYR A 114 11.95 6.35 0.09
C TYR A 114 11.71 5.59 -1.19
N TYR A 115 11.59 4.28 -1.03
CA TYR A 115 11.07 3.35 -2.00
C TYR A 115 9.92 2.58 -1.38
N ALA A 116 8.86 2.35 -2.15
CA ALA A 116 7.74 1.50 -1.74
C ALA A 116 7.33 0.57 -2.87
N PHE A 117 7.04 -0.67 -2.54
CA PHE A 117 6.47 -1.68 -3.40
C PHE A 117 5.17 -2.19 -2.80
N ASN A 118 4.12 -2.15 -3.60
CA ASN A 118 2.82 -2.69 -3.25
C ASN A 118 2.39 -3.68 -4.33
N TYR A 119 1.99 -4.87 -3.90
CA TYR A 119 1.38 -5.87 -4.76
C TYR A 119 0.06 -6.31 -4.15
N ALA A 120 -0.99 -6.36 -4.95
CA ALA A 120 -2.26 -6.91 -4.51
C ALA A 120 -2.97 -7.63 -5.64
N GLU A 121 -3.67 -8.72 -5.34
CA GLU A 121 -4.48 -9.47 -6.27
C GLU A 121 -5.84 -9.80 -5.69
N ARG A 122 -6.84 -9.91 -6.58
CA ARG A 122 -8.21 -10.27 -6.23
C ARG A 122 -8.89 -10.97 -7.38
N ALA A 123 -9.63 -12.03 -7.08
CA ALA A 123 -10.58 -12.62 -7.98
C ALA A 123 -11.94 -11.91 -7.88
N ASN A 124 -12.53 -11.54 -9.00
CA ASN A 124 -13.83 -10.87 -9.07
C ASN A 124 -14.79 -11.67 -9.94
N GLN A 125 -16.06 -11.61 -9.57
CA GLN A 125 -17.17 -12.16 -10.36
C GLN A 125 -18.01 -10.99 -10.87
N TRP A 126 -18.23 -10.95 -12.17
CA TRP A 126 -18.97 -9.92 -12.84
C TRP A 126 -20.20 -10.54 -13.52
N ASN A 127 -21.25 -9.77 -13.65
CA ASN A 127 -22.34 -10.05 -14.57
C ASN A 127 -22.19 -9.11 -15.76
N LEU A 128 -22.03 -9.69 -16.94
CA LEU A 128 -22.00 -8.94 -18.21
C LEU A 128 -23.35 -9.09 -18.89
N ASN A 129 -24.01 -7.97 -19.12
CA ASN A 129 -25.30 -7.91 -19.79
C ASN A 129 -25.21 -6.97 -21.00
N THR A 130 -25.11 -7.55 -22.18
CA THR A 130 -24.98 -6.83 -23.44
C THR A 130 -25.99 -7.39 -24.46
N SER A 131 -26.15 -6.73 -25.58
CA SER A 131 -27.02 -7.23 -26.68
C SER A 131 -26.58 -8.57 -27.25
N THR A 132 -25.31 -8.93 -27.11
CA THR A 132 -24.70 -10.14 -27.69
C THR A 132 -24.35 -11.21 -26.66
N PHE A 133 -24.31 -10.87 -25.36
CA PHE A 133 -23.94 -11.79 -24.31
C PHE A 133 -24.55 -11.39 -22.97
N THR A 134 -25.15 -12.36 -22.29
CA THR A 134 -25.58 -12.22 -20.89
C THR A 134 -25.05 -13.40 -20.11
N GLY A 135 -24.19 -13.13 -19.10
CA GLY A 135 -23.61 -14.19 -18.27
C GLY A 135 -22.55 -13.73 -17.27
N GLY A 136 -22.13 -14.67 -16.45
CA GLY A 136 -21.10 -14.46 -15.44
C GLY A 136 -19.70 -14.46 -16.06
N VAL A 137 -18.88 -13.47 -15.71
CA VAL A 137 -17.47 -13.37 -16.10
C VAL A 137 -16.62 -13.40 -14.84
N ASN A 138 -15.69 -14.34 -14.77
CA ASN A 138 -14.72 -14.44 -13.70
C ASN A 138 -13.41 -13.81 -14.14
N THR A 139 -12.88 -12.90 -13.32
CA THR A 139 -11.59 -12.26 -13.57
C THR A 139 -10.66 -12.39 -12.40
N LYS A 140 -9.37 -12.39 -12.69
CA LYS A 140 -8.32 -12.19 -11.69
C LYS A 140 -7.62 -10.86 -11.99
N MET A 141 -7.77 -9.92 -11.08
CA MET A 141 -7.09 -8.63 -11.17
C MET A 141 -5.86 -8.62 -10.26
N SER A 142 -4.76 -8.09 -10.76
CA SER A 142 -3.56 -7.83 -9.98
C SER A 142 -3.03 -6.42 -10.22
N LEU A 143 -2.54 -5.80 -9.17
CA LEU A 143 -1.95 -4.47 -9.16
C LEU A 143 -0.56 -4.56 -8.55
N SER A 144 0.46 -4.07 -9.25
CA SER A 144 1.76 -3.83 -8.65
C SER A 144 2.18 -2.38 -8.85
N ILE A 145 2.68 -1.77 -7.78
CA ILE A 145 3.07 -0.36 -7.74
C ILE A 145 4.48 -0.27 -7.16
N HIS A 146 5.39 0.34 -7.92
CA HIS A 146 6.71 0.72 -7.46
C HIS A 146 6.75 2.24 -7.34
N THR A 147 7.07 2.78 -6.18
CA THR A 147 7.15 4.23 -5.95
C THR A 147 8.51 4.60 -5.40
N VAL A 148 9.12 5.61 -6.00
CA VAL A 148 10.34 6.26 -5.51
C VAL A 148 10.02 7.74 -5.24
N GLY A 149 10.44 8.25 -4.10
CA GLY A 149 10.14 9.64 -3.76
C GLY A 149 10.97 10.19 -2.62
N LEU A 150 10.61 11.40 -2.22
CA LEU A 150 11.15 12.07 -1.06
C LEU A 150 10.03 12.24 -0.03
N GLN A 151 10.35 12.02 1.23
CA GLN A 151 9.39 12.21 2.31
C GLN A 151 9.87 13.27 3.28
N PHE A 152 8.90 13.92 3.90
CA PHE A 152 9.08 14.84 5.01
C PHE A 152 8.18 14.37 6.17
N GLY A 153 8.71 14.36 7.39
CA GLY A 153 7.97 13.90 8.53
C GLY A 153 8.50 14.43 9.85
N TYR A 154 7.80 14.03 10.90
CA TYR A 154 8.15 14.34 12.28
C TYR A 154 8.00 13.10 13.17
N GLN A 155 9.00 12.85 14.00
CA GLN A 155 8.95 11.75 14.95
C GLN A 155 9.06 12.26 16.40
N PHE A 156 8.08 11.89 17.22
CA PHE A 156 8.09 12.07 18.64
C PHE A 156 8.64 10.82 19.34
N VAL A 157 9.42 11.00 20.37
CA VAL A 157 9.76 9.92 21.30
C VAL A 157 9.35 10.35 22.70
N VAL A 158 8.38 9.64 23.25
CA VAL A 158 7.78 9.90 24.56
C VAL A 158 8.30 8.86 25.53
N TRP A 159 8.65 9.27 26.74
CA TRP A 159 9.22 8.43 27.79
C TRP A 159 10.41 7.57 27.33
N ASP A 160 11.19 8.10 26.36
CA ASP A 160 12.35 7.46 25.73
C ASP A 160 12.09 6.11 25.04
N ARG A 161 10.85 5.63 25.04
CA ARG A 161 10.48 4.31 24.50
C ARG A 161 9.35 4.32 23.48
N LEU A 162 8.35 5.18 23.68
CA LEU A 162 7.22 5.27 22.76
C LEU A 162 7.59 6.19 21.60
N ALA A 163 7.65 5.66 20.39
CA ALA A 163 7.86 6.41 19.17
C ALA A 163 6.54 6.63 18.44
N LEU A 164 6.23 7.88 18.10
CA LEU A 164 5.11 8.28 17.24
C LEU A 164 5.70 8.95 16.00
N ASP A 165 5.60 8.30 14.86
CA ASP A 165 6.20 8.73 13.61
C ASP A 165 5.13 9.11 12.59
N PHE A 166 5.24 10.31 12.05
CA PHE A 166 4.34 10.92 11.08
C PHE A 166 5.11 11.27 9.82
N ALA A 167 5.05 10.43 8.80
CA ALA A 167 5.45 10.81 7.45
C ALA A 167 4.30 11.60 6.82
N LEU A 168 4.41 12.93 6.85
CA LEU A 168 3.31 13.85 6.51
C LEU A 168 3.18 14.11 5.02
N LEU A 169 4.32 14.21 4.35
CA LEU A 169 4.41 14.51 2.93
C LEU A 169 5.44 13.58 2.28
N GLY A 170 5.00 12.82 1.30
CA GLY A 170 5.86 11.88 0.57
C GLY A 170 5.57 11.87 -0.92
N PRO A 171 5.82 13.00 -1.65
CA PRO A 171 5.69 13.00 -3.10
C PRO A 171 6.68 12.04 -3.76
N GLY A 172 6.27 11.41 -4.85
CA GLY A 172 7.10 10.47 -5.59
C GLY A 172 6.57 10.18 -6.97
N LEU A 173 7.34 9.39 -7.72
CA LEU A 173 6.95 8.83 -9.02
C LEU A 173 6.63 7.35 -8.82
N GLY A 174 5.47 6.94 -9.29
CA GLY A 174 4.97 5.58 -9.22
C GLY A 174 4.87 4.93 -10.59
N VAL A 175 5.38 3.71 -10.71
CA VAL A 175 5.13 2.82 -11.86
C VAL A 175 4.03 1.85 -11.46
N TYR A 176 2.91 1.92 -12.15
CA TYR A 176 1.70 1.13 -11.90
C TYR A 176 1.56 0.08 -12.99
N ASN A 177 1.45 -1.18 -12.61
CA ASN A 177 1.16 -2.28 -13.51
C ASN A 177 -0.14 -2.96 -13.05
N ILE A 178 -1.17 -2.88 -13.89
CA ILE A 178 -2.49 -3.46 -13.63
C ILE A 178 -2.71 -4.55 -14.65
N LYS A 179 -3.13 -5.74 -14.20
CA LYS A 179 -3.50 -6.86 -15.06
C LYS A 179 -4.89 -7.35 -14.68
N ALA A 180 -5.72 -7.57 -15.69
CA ALA A 180 -7.05 -8.19 -15.55
C ALA A 180 -7.10 -9.40 -16.47
N SER A 181 -7.05 -10.60 -15.93
CA SER A 181 -7.16 -11.85 -16.68
C SER A 181 -8.59 -12.36 -16.61
N ILE A 182 -9.20 -12.64 -17.77
CA ILE A 182 -10.52 -13.24 -17.87
C ILE A 182 -10.36 -14.76 -17.84
N ASN A 183 -11.05 -15.41 -16.89
CA ASN A 183 -11.03 -16.87 -16.70
C ASN A 183 -12.32 -17.55 -17.27
N THR A 184 -13.09 -16.82 -18.04
CA THR A 184 -14.32 -17.31 -18.72
C THR A 184 -14.05 -17.36 -20.22
N ASN A 185 -14.55 -18.38 -20.89
CA ASN A 185 -14.45 -18.48 -22.35
C ASN A 185 -15.35 -17.43 -23.01
N LEU A 186 -14.72 -16.35 -23.48
CA LEU A 186 -15.36 -15.28 -24.23
C LEU A 186 -14.73 -15.22 -25.64
N SER A 187 -15.51 -14.80 -26.63
CA SER A 187 -14.98 -14.42 -27.95
C SER A 187 -14.09 -13.17 -27.82
N GLU A 188 -13.26 -12.90 -28.82
CA GLU A 188 -12.39 -11.70 -28.78
C GLU A 188 -13.20 -10.41 -28.69
N ASP A 189 -14.29 -10.30 -29.45
CA ASP A 189 -15.19 -9.13 -29.40
C ASP A 189 -15.84 -8.95 -28.02
N GLN A 190 -16.20 -10.05 -27.36
CA GLN A 190 -16.75 -10.02 -25.99
C GLN A 190 -15.73 -9.61 -24.96
N LYS A 191 -14.45 -10.03 -25.13
CA LYS A 191 -13.35 -9.62 -24.27
C LYS A 191 -13.07 -8.13 -24.43
N GLU A 192 -13.00 -7.63 -25.66
CA GLU A 192 -12.77 -6.21 -25.94
C GLU A 192 -13.85 -5.35 -25.29
N LEU A 193 -15.12 -5.70 -25.51
CA LEU A 193 -16.25 -5.02 -24.90
C LEU A 193 -16.20 -5.07 -23.36
N PHE A 194 -15.81 -6.22 -22.80
CA PHE A 194 -15.65 -6.34 -21.34
C PHE A 194 -14.55 -5.42 -20.81
N TYR A 195 -13.40 -5.33 -21.47
CA TYR A 195 -12.32 -4.45 -21.04
C TYR A 195 -12.68 -2.97 -21.17
N GLU A 196 -13.40 -2.57 -22.23
CA GLU A 196 -13.94 -1.21 -22.38
C GLU A 196 -14.84 -0.84 -21.19
N LYS A 197 -15.78 -1.72 -20.85
CA LYS A 197 -16.71 -1.50 -19.73
C LYS A 197 -15.99 -1.56 -18.37
N LEU A 198 -14.98 -2.41 -18.22
CA LEU A 198 -14.16 -2.48 -17.03
C LEU A 198 -13.37 -1.17 -16.83
N ASN A 199 -12.80 -0.59 -17.88
CA ASN A 199 -12.13 0.71 -17.83
C ASN A 199 -13.10 1.81 -17.36
N SER A 200 -14.28 1.88 -17.94
CA SER A 200 -15.31 2.85 -17.55
C SER A 200 -15.71 2.69 -16.09
N PHE A 201 -15.90 1.45 -15.63
CA PHE A 201 -16.19 1.15 -14.22
C PHE A 201 -15.07 1.58 -13.27
N MET A 202 -13.81 1.30 -13.64
CA MET A 202 -12.66 1.67 -12.83
C MET A 202 -12.47 3.19 -12.76
N ALA A 203 -12.69 3.89 -13.88
CA ALA A 203 -12.63 5.36 -13.93
C ALA A 203 -13.70 6.00 -13.02
N GLU A 204 -14.90 5.43 -12.96
CA GLU A 204 -15.98 5.91 -12.09
C GLU A 204 -15.70 5.63 -10.60
N LYS A 205 -15.18 4.45 -10.26
CA LYS A 205 -15.07 4.00 -8.85
C LYS A 205 -13.74 4.34 -8.18
N ILE A 206 -12.68 4.61 -8.95
CA ILE A 206 -11.36 4.93 -8.40
C ILE A 206 -11.01 6.39 -8.69
N PRO A 207 -11.06 7.28 -7.68
CA PRO A 207 -10.68 8.68 -7.88
C PRO A 207 -9.25 8.80 -8.43
N GLY A 208 -9.11 9.48 -9.57
CA GLY A 208 -7.81 9.69 -10.23
C GLY A 208 -7.31 8.50 -11.07
N TYR A 209 -8.16 7.49 -11.32
CA TYR A 209 -7.85 6.39 -12.23
C TYR A 209 -7.45 6.91 -13.62
N ASP A 210 -8.19 7.84 -14.16
CA ASP A 210 -7.95 8.55 -15.43
C ASP A 210 -6.60 9.30 -15.44
N ARG A 211 -6.14 9.83 -14.29
CA ARG A 211 -4.84 10.49 -14.17
C ARG A 211 -3.67 9.51 -14.07
N VAL A 212 -3.94 8.33 -13.54
CA VAL A 212 -2.95 7.26 -13.39
C VAL A 212 -2.82 6.47 -14.70
N ILE A 213 -3.89 6.41 -15.52
CA ILE A 213 -3.98 5.59 -16.73
C ILE A 213 -4.31 6.45 -17.95
N ASP A 214 -3.71 7.63 -18.06
CA ASP A 214 -4.00 8.64 -19.08
C ASP A 214 -3.72 8.20 -20.54
N GLU A 215 -2.99 7.09 -20.75
CA GLU A 215 -2.69 6.49 -22.05
C GLU A 215 -2.86 4.96 -22.06
N GLY A 216 -3.35 4.37 -21.00
CA GLY A 216 -3.30 2.93 -20.76
C GLY A 216 -4.65 2.29 -20.63
N GLU A 217 -5.50 2.38 -21.65
CA GLU A 217 -6.60 1.43 -21.76
C GLU A 217 -6.04 0.00 -21.64
N PHE A 218 -6.79 -0.89 -20.98
CA PHE A 218 -6.44 -2.30 -21.01
C PHE A 218 -6.31 -2.71 -22.46
N ASN A 219 -5.12 -3.11 -22.86
CA ASN A 219 -4.90 -3.65 -24.20
C ASN A 219 -5.65 -4.96 -24.34
N ASN A 220 -5.76 -5.50 -25.56
CA ASN A 220 -6.42 -6.78 -25.85
C ASN A 220 -5.85 -7.97 -25.04
N LYS A 221 -4.76 -7.78 -24.30
CA LYS A 221 -4.17 -8.76 -23.39
C LYS A 221 -4.56 -8.53 -21.91
N GLY A 222 -5.42 -7.55 -21.62
CA GLY A 222 -5.90 -7.25 -20.28
C GLY A 222 -4.82 -6.69 -19.32
N SER A 223 -3.86 -5.94 -19.83
CA SER A 223 -2.83 -5.32 -19.02
C SER A 223 -2.57 -3.87 -19.43
N THR A 224 -2.29 -3.04 -18.43
CA THR A 224 -1.83 -1.67 -18.64
C THR A 224 -0.65 -1.35 -17.74
N ASN A 225 0.22 -0.47 -18.22
CA ASN A 225 1.43 -0.05 -17.54
C ASN A 225 1.54 1.47 -17.67
N THR A 226 1.61 2.17 -16.54
CA THR A 226 1.67 3.63 -16.56
C THR A 226 2.58 4.15 -15.48
N THR A 227 3.11 5.36 -15.70
CA THR A 227 3.89 6.09 -14.69
C THR A 227 3.13 7.33 -14.30
N SER A 228 2.91 7.52 -13.02
CA SER A 228 2.16 8.64 -12.50
C SER A 228 2.74 9.15 -11.19
N PHE A 229 2.22 10.29 -10.75
CA PHE A 229 2.58 10.84 -9.46
C PHE A 229 2.10 9.91 -8.34
N GLY A 230 3.04 9.56 -7.45
CA GLY A 230 2.77 8.79 -6.24
C GLY A 230 2.83 9.69 -5.00
N TYR A 231 2.11 9.30 -3.98
CA TYR A 231 2.11 10.00 -2.70
C TYR A 231 2.17 9.01 -1.54
N ARG A 232 2.99 9.33 -0.54
CA ARG A 232 3.12 8.54 0.68
C ARG A 232 2.70 9.36 1.89
N TYR A 233 1.85 8.77 2.72
CA TYR A 233 1.48 9.27 4.03
C TYR A 233 1.46 8.12 5.02
N MET A 234 2.11 8.27 6.18
CA MET A 234 2.16 7.20 7.19
C MET A 234 2.09 7.74 8.61
N ILE A 235 1.34 7.04 9.44
CA ILE A 235 1.32 7.19 10.90
C ILE A 235 1.76 5.86 11.49
N ASN A 236 2.85 5.87 12.24
CA ASN A 236 3.39 4.70 12.90
C ASN A 236 3.45 4.92 14.41
N ILE A 237 3.14 3.87 15.15
CA ILE A 237 3.36 3.81 16.60
C ILE A 237 4.37 2.71 16.86
N GLY A 238 5.40 3.00 17.64
CA GLY A 238 6.51 2.07 17.84
C GLY A 238 7.05 2.02 19.25
N TYR A 239 7.83 0.98 19.49
CA TYR A 239 8.59 0.78 20.72
C TYR A 239 10.09 0.82 20.42
N ARG A 240 10.79 1.69 21.14
CA ARG A 240 12.23 1.93 21.02
C ARG A 240 13.00 1.14 22.08
N PHE A 241 14.07 0.46 21.66
CA PHE A 241 14.92 -0.40 22.50
C PHE A 241 16.37 -0.41 22.04
#